data_2695dcb1a0746bf3895a4bcbba36412e
#
_entry.id   2695dcb1a0746bf3895a4bcbba36412e
#
_cell.length_a   1.000
_cell.length_b   1.000
_cell.length_c   1.000
_cell.angle_alpha   90.00
_cell.angle_beta   90.00
_cell.angle_gamma   90.00
#
_symmetry.space_group_name_H-M   'P 1'
#
loop_
_entity.id
_entity.type
_entity.pdbx_description
1 polymer ?
#
loop_
_entity_poly.entity_id
_entity_poly.type
_entity_poly.pdbx_seq_one_letter_code
_entity_poly.pdbx_strand_id
1 'polypeptide(L)'
;ARVISIAGEDSTASTISPYATVSESPGYIRAYFTTQVDNSVATIEQAQALGTNTNDTIAAYITSAQNTLDIAAYNINNSAIEQAINTAIANGVQVRYIAEGQNANLGFSAIDDSMPIHFRTDGMGSGMHNKFIVGDRDDAQNAFVLTGSTNFTTGNLNTDPNNVIILGDQSLARAYTLEFEEMWGSTGMEPDPANAKFGASKSINTPRRFLIGGSPVELYFSPTDGTTSAIL
;
A
#
# COMPACT_ATOMS: atom_id res chain seq x y z
N ALA A 1 14.42 6.72 5.19
CA ALA A 1 15.16 5.85 4.26
C ALA A 1 16.45 6.55 3.82
N ARG A 2 17.59 5.92 4.00
CA ARG A 2 18.81 6.37 3.33
C ARG A 2 18.82 5.71 1.96
N VAL A 3 18.55 6.48 0.92
CA VAL A 3 18.96 6.09 -0.42
C VAL A 3 20.47 6.33 -0.47
N ILE A 4 21.27 5.28 -0.40
CA ILE A 4 22.69 5.36 -0.65
C ILE A 4 22.88 5.01 -2.11
N SER A 5 23.02 6.03 -2.96
CA SER A 5 23.65 5.86 -4.27
C SER A 5 25.13 5.64 -4.00
N ILE A 6 25.62 4.41 -4.10
CA ILE A 6 27.04 4.14 -4.10
C ILE A 6 27.53 4.43 -5.51
N ALA A 7 27.94 5.67 -5.76
CA ALA A 7 28.82 5.96 -6.87
C ALA A 7 30.23 5.52 -6.43
N GLY A 8 30.60 4.30 -6.80
CA GLY A 8 31.99 3.84 -6.68
C GLY A 8 32.81 4.45 -7.79
N GLU A 9 33.74 5.33 -7.48
CA GLU A 9 34.85 5.65 -8.37
C GLU A 9 35.83 4.46 -8.38
N ASP A 10 35.54 3.47 -9.22
CA ASP A 10 36.57 2.54 -9.66
C ASP A 10 36.25 2.03 -11.07
N SER A 11 37.24 2.14 -11.95
CA SER A 11 37.16 1.94 -13.40
C SER A 11 37.08 0.46 -13.84
N THR A 12 36.80 -0.43 -12.96
CA THR A 12 36.36 -1.78 -13.27
C THR A 12 34.85 -1.82 -13.13
N ALA A 13 34.17 -1.88 -14.26
CA ALA A 13 32.72 -1.86 -14.36
C ALA A 13 32.04 -2.91 -13.46
N SER A 14 31.91 -2.59 -12.18
CA SER A 14 30.89 -3.19 -11.35
C SER A 14 29.57 -2.58 -11.80
N THR A 15 28.76 -3.33 -12.50
CA THR A 15 27.39 -2.95 -12.84
C THR A 15 26.63 -2.81 -11.52
N ILE A 16 26.64 -1.61 -10.93
CA ILE A 16 25.79 -1.30 -9.79
C ILE A 16 24.35 -1.49 -10.27
N SER A 17 23.65 -2.43 -9.63
CA SER A 17 22.25 -2.64 -9.94
C SER A 17 21.49 -1.31 -9.77
N PRO A 18 20.72 -0.85 -10.76
CA PRO A 18 19.92 0.37 -10.62
C PRO A 18 18.81 0.23 -9.56
N TYR A 19 18.65 -0.98 -9.01
CA TYR A 19 17.69 -1.31 -7.95
C TYR A 19 18.33 -1.37 -6.56
N ALA A 20 19.59 -0.97 -6.41
CA ALA A 20 20.24 -1.02 -5.10
C ALA A 20 19.67 0.08 -4.19
N THR A 21 18.78 -0.34 -3.29
CA THR A 21 18.42 0.41 -2.10
C THR A 21 18.99 -0.32 -0.89
N VAL A 22 19.66 0.41 0.00
CA VAL A 22 20.07 -0.19 1.27
C VAL A 22 18.89 -0.05 2.22
N SER A 23 18.24 -1.17 2.51
CA SER A 23 17.18 -1.26 3.51
C SER A 23 17.68 -2.09 4.69
N GLU A 24 17.39 -1.66 5.91
CA GLU A 24 17.61 -2.46 7.13
C GLU A 24 16.49 -3.50 7.34
N SER A 25 15.46 -3.46 6.52
CA SER A 25 14.36 -4.41 6.54
C SER A 25 14.80 -5.78 6.05
N PRO A 26 14.19 -6.87 6.57
CA PRO A 26 14.50 -8.23 6.13
C PRO A 26 14.16 -8.49 4.66
N GLY A 27 13.28 -7.67 4.08
CA GLY A 27 12.88 -7.72 2.68
C GLY A 27 12.13 -9.01 2.31
N TYR A 28 10.82 -8.92 2.09
CA TYR A 28 10.06 -10.05 1.54
C TYR A 28 8.95 -9.57 0.63
N ILE A 29 8.55 -10.43 -0.31
CA ILE A 29 7.38 -10.23 -1.18
C ILE A 29 6.50 -11.47 -1.03
N ARG A 30 5.20 -11.27 -0.80
CA ARG A 30 4.19 -12.33 -0.78
C ARG A 30 3.04 -11.93 -1.70
N ALA A 31 2.64 -12.84 -2.57
CA ALA A 31 1.52 -12.65 -3.47
C ALA A 31 0.44 -13.68 -3.19
N TYR A 32 -0.79 -13.21 -3.03
CA TYR A 32 -1.96 -14.02 -2.77
C TYR A 32 -3.05 -13.70 -3.79
N PHE A 33 -3.90 -14.68 -4.05
CA PHE A 33 -5.03 -14.55 -4.96
C PHE A 33 -6.34 -14.94 -4.27
N THR A 34 -7.42 -14.24 -4.60
CA THR A 34 -8.75 -14.53 -4.05
C THR A 34 -9.39 -15.79 -4.65
N THR A 35 -8.99 -16.15 -5.87
CA THR A 35 -9.46 -17.34 -6.57
C THR A 35 -8.31 -18.28 -6.88
N GLN A 36 -8.63 -19.49 -7.35
CA GLN A 36 -7.61 -20.47 -7.74
C GLN A 36 -6.73 -19.93 -8.86
N VAL A 37 -5.46 -20.28 -8.81
CA VAL A 37 -4.44 -19.95 -9.80
C VAL A 37 -3.89 -21.22 -10.44
N ASP A 38 -3.51 -21.12 -11.71
CA ASP A 38 -2.81 -22.20 -12.42
C ASP A 38 -1.31 -22.11 -12.13
N ASN A 39 -0.83 -23.02 -11.32
CA ASN A 39 0.58 -23.12 -10.97
C ASN A 39 1.40 -24.00 -11.95
N SER A 40 0.82 -24.50 -13.01
CA SER A 40 1.51 -25.37 -13.98
C SER A 40 2.67 -24.66 -14.70
N VAL A 41 2.62 -23.32 -14.73
CA VAL A 41 3.67 -22.47 -15.34
C VAL A 41 4.62 -21.85 -14.31
N ALA A 42 4.44 -22.14 -13.03
CA ALA A 42 5.32 -21.64 -11.97
C ALA A 42 6.70 -22.27 -12.03
N THR A 43 7.76 -21.47 -12.08
CA THR A 43 9.14 -21.92 -12.26
C THR A 43 9.94 -21.98 -10.96
N ILE A 44 9.59 -21.17 -9.94
CA ILE A 44 10.33 -21.07 -8.68
C ILE A 44 9.39 -21.29 -7.50
N GLU A 45 8.39 -20.41 -7.35
CA GLU A 45 7.43 -20.48 -6.26
C GLU A 45 6.01 -20.55 -6.82
N GLN A 46 5.16 -21.27 -6.12
CA GLN A 46 3.76 -21.38 -6.50
C GLN A 46 2.95 -20.22 -5.91
N ALA A 47 2.06 -19.65 -6.70
CA ALA A 47 1.10 -18.68 -6.24
C ALA A 47 0.11 -19.31 -5.26
N GLN A 48 -0.26 -18.57 -4.23
CA GLN A 48 -1.18 -19.04 -3.19
C GLN A 48 -2.56 -18.43 -3.37
N ALA A 49 -3.56 -19.29 -3.56
CA ALA A 49 -4.97 -18.91 -3.51
C ALA A 49 -5.47 -18.95 -2.07
N LEU A 50 -6.01 -17.85 -1.56
CA LEU A 50 -6.56 -17.74 -0.21
C LEU A 50 -8.08 -17.98 -0.18
N GLY A 51 -8.77 -17.74 -1.29
CA GLY A 51 -10.22 -17.83 -1.34
C GLY A 51 -10.89 -16.93 -0.30
N THR A 52 -11.79 -17.47 0.49
CA THR A 52 -12.51 -16.75 1.55
C THR A 52 -11.61 -16.31 2.72
N ASN A 53 -10.36 -16.76 2.81
CA ASN A 53 -9.41 -16.35 3.85
C ASN A 53 -8.65 -15.06 3.50
N THR A 54 -8.96 -14.43 2.37
CA THR A 54 -8.28 -13.20 1.94
C THR A 54 -8.53 -12.06 2.94
N ASN A 55 -9.76 -11.90 3.41
CA ASN A 55 -10.12 -10.93 4.45
C ASN A 55 -9.34 -11.17 5.76
N ASP A 56 -9.19 -12.41 6.20
CA ASP A 56 -8.47 -12.74 7.44
C ASP A 56 -6.98 -12.44 7.30
N THR A 57 -6.41 -12.67 6.12
CA THR A 57 -5.01 -12.32 5.83
C THR A 57 -4.79 -10.81 5.90
N ILE A 58 -5.65 -10.01 5.27
CA ILE A 58 -5.57 -8.54 5.33
C ILE A 58 -5.76 -8.07 6.78
N ALA A 59 -6.76 -8.60 7.49
CA ALA A 59 -7.02 -8.27 8.89
C ALA A 59 -5.83 -8.58 9.80
N ALA A 60 -5.14 -9.71 9.56
CA ALA A 60 -3.93 -10.08 10.31
C ALA A 60 -2.79 -9.07 10.11
N TYR A 61 -2.58 -8.56 8.89
CA TYR A 61 -1.57 -7.52 8.65
C TYR A 61 -1.97 -6.18 9.30
N ILE A 62 -3.24 -5.80 9.25
CA ILE A 62 -3.73 -4.60 9.95
C ILE A 62 -3.48 -4.69 11.45
N THR A 63 -3.84 -5.83 12.07
CA THR A 63 -3.64 -6.06 13.51
C THR A 63 -2.19 -6.24 13.92
N SER A 64 -1.30 -6.55 12.98
CA SER A 64 0.14 -6.67 13.28
C SER A 64 0.84 -5.32 13.41
N ALA A 65 0.25 -4.23 12.91
CA ALA A 65 0.81 -2.90 13.05
C ALA A 65 0.91 -2.49 14.52
N GLN A 66 2.03 -1.88 14.89
CA GLN A 66 2.35 -1.53 16.28
C GLN A 66 2.33 -0.02 16.53
N ASN A 67 2.61 0.79 15.51
CA ASN A 67 2.79 2.23 15.67
C ASN A 67 1.91 3.05 14.72
N THR A 68 1.93 2.72 13.43
CA THR A 68 1.25 3.53 12.41
C THR A 68 0.57 2.66 11.35
N LEU A 69 -0.57 3.15 10.85
CA LEU A 69 -1.32 2.49 9.79
C LEU A 69 -1.95 3.56 8.88
N ASP A 70 -1.45 3.68 7.66
CA ASP A 70 -1.97 4.58 6.64
C ASP A 70 -2.72 3.76 5.59
N ILE A 71 -4.01 4.00 5.44
CA ILE A 71 -4.91 3.26 4.55
C ILE A 71 -5.41 4.20 3.45
N ALA A 72 -5.12 3.90 2.20
CA ALA A 72 -5.76 4.56 1.06
C ALA A 72 -6.54 3.52 0.27
N ALA A 73 -7.85 3.50 0.42
CA ALA A 73 -8.70 2.51 -0.22
C ALA A 73 -10.01 3.12 -0.73
N TYR A 74 -10.38 2.68 -1.94
CA TYR A 74 -11.55 3.17 -2.65
C TYR A 74 -12.84 3.03 -1.84
N ASN A 75 -13.09 1.85 -1.27
CA ASN A 75 -14.24 1.60 -0.42
C ASN A 75 -14.00 0.42 0.56
N ILE A 76 -14.82 0.39 1.61
CA ILE A 76 -14.77 -0.63 2.66
C ILE A 76 -16.21 -1.04 3.07
N ASN A 77 -16.44 -2.35 3.21
CA ASN A 77 -17.63 -2.94 3.83
C ASN A 77 -17.39 -4.40 4.23
N ASN A 78 -16.23 -4.70 4.79
CA ASN A 78 -15.91 -6.04 5.26
C ASN A 78 -15.66 -6.03 6.77
N SER A 79 -16.46 -6.77 7.53
CA SER A 79 -16.45 -6.74 8.98
C SER A 79 -15.13 -7.20 9.62
N ALA A 80 -14.41 -8.14 8.99
CA ALA A 80 -13.11 -8.56 9.52
C ALA A 80 -12.07 -7.45 9.43
N ILE A 81 -12.06 -6.70 8.32
CA ILE A 81 -11.16 -5.55 8.13
C ILE A 81 -11.56 -4.40 9.07
N GLU A 82 -12.87 -4.10 9.18
CA GLU A 82 -13.39 -3.07 10.11
C GLU A 82 -13.00 -3.36 11.56
N GLN A 83 -13.15 -4.61 12.01
CA GLN A 83 -12.72 -5.03 13.34
C GLN A 83 -11.21 -4.96 13.54
N ALA A 84 -10.42 -5.31 12.52
CA ALA A 84 -8.97 -5.20 12.58
C ALA A 84 -8.51 -3.74 12.74
N ILE A 85 -9.15 -2.81 12.03
CA ILE A 85 -8.90 -1.37 12.18
C ILE A 85 -9.23 -0.91 13.61
N ASN A 86 -10.41 -1.28 14.12
CA ASN A 86 -10.80 -0.95 15.49
C ASN A 86 -9.83 -1.52 16.53
N THR A 87 -9.35 -2.74 16.29
CA THR A 87 -8.35 -3.36 17.17
C THR A 87 -7.03 -2.61 17.15
N ALA A 88 -6.57 -2.17 15.98
CA ALA A 88 -5.37 -1.35 15.85
C ALA A 88 -5.52 -0.01 16.61
N ILE A 89 -6.65 0.68 16.46
CA ILE A 89 -6.97 1.92 17.18
C ILE A 89 -6.96 1.67 18.69
N ALA A 90 -7.65 0.64 19.17
CA ALA A 90 -7.72 0.28 20.58
C ALA A 90 -6.34 -0.06 21.19
N ASN A 91 -5.42 -0.57 20.38
CA ASN A 91 -4.03 -0.84 20.77
C ASN A 91 -3.13 0.40 20.71
N GLY A 92 -3.66 1.58 20.36
CA GLY A 92 -2.92 2.83 20.30
C GLY A 92 -2.15 3.07 19.00
N VAL A 93 -2.42 2.29 17.96
CA VAL A 93 -1.84 2.52 16.62
C VAL A 93 -2.43 3.81 16.05
N GLN A 94 -1.59 4.65 15.48
CA GLN A 94 -2.01 5.86 14.77
C GLN A 94 -2.57 5.48 13.39
N VAL A 95 -3.88 5.47 13.24
CA VAL A 95 -4.55 5.08 12.00
C VAL A 95 -5.05 6.31 11.26
N ARG A 96 -4.72 6.43 9.96
CA ARG A 96 -5.25 7.46 9.05
C ARG A 96 -5.89 6.77 7.84
N TYR A 97 -7.00 7.33 7.32
CA TYR A 97 -7.71 6.70 6.20
C TYR A 97 -8.09 7.72 5.11
N ILE A 98 -7.74 7.42 3.86
CA ILE A 98 -8.22 8.15 2.68
C ILE A 98 -9.22 7.27 1.93
N ALA A 99 -10.41 7.79 1.67
CA ALA A 99 -11.49 7.12 0.97
C ALA A 99 -12.00 7.91 -0.22
N GLU A 100 -12.62 7.22 -1.18
CA GLU A 100 -13.37 7.88 -2.25
C GLU A 100 -14.73 8.38 -1.71
N GLY A 101 -14.95 9.69 -1.77
CA GLY A 101 -16.14 10.32 -1.19
C GLY A 101 -17.40 10.23 -2.05
N GLN A 102 -17.31 9.81 -3.31
CA GLN A 102 -18.48 9.68 -4.20
C GLN A 102 -19.12 8.29 -4.12
N ASN A 103 -18.50 7.34 -3.42
CA ASN A 103 -19.04 6.00 -3.24
C ASN A 103 -19.58 5.78 -1.84
N ALA A 104 -20.53 4.83 -1.75
CA ALA A 104 -21.00 4.37 -0.46
C ALA A 104 -19.90 3.57 0.26
N ASN A 105 -19.38 4.13 1.33
CA ASN A 105 -18.41 3.51 2.23
C ASN A 105 -19.12 3.06 3.51
N LEU A 106 -19.98 2.06 3.41
CA LEU A 106 -20.87 1.63 4.48
C LEU A 106 -20.12 1.10 5.73
N GLY A 107 -18.90 0.60 5.55
CA GLY A 107 -18.08 0.09 6.64
C GLY A 107 -17.65 1.14 7.66
N PHE A 108 -17.60 2.42 7.30
CA PHE A 108 -17.21 3.46 8.25
C PHE A 108 -18.15 3.61 9.43
N SER A 109 -19.42 3.22 9.30
CA SER A 109 -20.35 3.19 10.43
C SER A 109 -20.01 2.17 11.53
N ALA A 110 -19.11 1.23 11.24
CA ALA A 110 -18.65 0.21 12.18
C ALA A 110 -17.21 0.47 12.69
N ILE A 111 -16.55 1.51 12.19
CA ILE A 111 -15.20 1.90 12.60
C ILE A 111 -15.30 3.02 13.65
N ASP A 112 -14.36 3.04 14.59
CA ASP A 112 -14.28 4.04 15.67
C ASP A 112 -14.21 5.46 15.09
N ASP A 113 -15.10 6.33 15.55
CA ASP A 113 -15.25 7.71 15.09
C ASP A 113 -14.02 8.59 15.37
N SER A 114 -13.10 8.14 16.22
CA SER A 114 -11.85 8.85 16.51
C SER A 114 -10.82 8.72 15.37
N MET A 115 -11.02 7.80 14.42
CA MET A 115 -10.12 7.63 13.28
C MET A 115 -10.26 8.81 12.32
N PRO A 116 -9.19 9.57 12.03
CA PRO A 116 -9.23 10.62 11.01
C PRO A 116 -9.45 10.03 9.62
N ILE A 117 -10.40 10.61 8.88
CA ILE A 117 -10.74 10.18 7.52
C ILE A 117 -10.70 11.39 6.59
N HIS A 118 -10.02 11.25 5.45
CA HIS A 118 -10.12 12.18 4.34
C HIS A 118 -10.94 11.57 3.21
N PHE A 119 -12.12 12.12 2.96
CA PHE A 119 -12.92 11.76 1.80
C PHE A 119 -12.53 12.63 0.61
N ARG A 120 -12.08 12.01 -0.47
CA ARG A 120 -11.90 12.73 -1.73
C ARG A 120 -13.27 13.09 -2.32
N THR A 121 -13.52 14.37 -2.49
CA THR A 121 -14.82 14.91 -2.96
C THR A 121 -14.69 15.89 -4.13
N ASP A 122 -13.52 15.99 -4.76
CA ASP A 122 -13.23 16.95 -5.82
C ASP A 122 -13.98 16.70 -7.14
N GLY A 123 -14.68 15.58 -7.26
CA GLY A 123 -15.48 15.23 -8.43
C GLY A 123 -14.68 15.00 -9.71
N MET A 124 -13.34 14.94 -9.62
CA MET A 124 -12.47 14.86 -10.78
C MET A 124 -12.21 13.42 -11.23
N GLY A 125 -12.55 13.12 -12.44
CA GLY A 125 -12.20 11.86 -13.12
C GLY A 125 -12.84 10.61 -12.53
N SER A 126 -12.12 9.50 -12.54
CA SER A 126 -12.60 8.17 -12.10
C SER A 126 -12.52 7.95 -10.59
N GLY A 127 -12.24 8.99 -9.79
CA GLY A 127 -12.13 8.90 -8.34
C GLY A 127 -10.74 8.45 -7.85
N MET A 128 -10.56 8.45 -6.53
CA MET A 128 -9.39 7.89 -5.86
C MET A 128 -9.53 6.36 -5.83
N HIS A 129 -8.82 5.66 -6.71
CA HIS A 129 -8.96 4.21 -6.87
C HIS A 129 -7.81 3.41 -6.24
N ASN A 130 -7.08 4.00 -5.32
CA ASN A 130 -6.02 3.35 -4.57
C ASN A 130 -6.55 2.20 -3.71
N LYS A 131 -5.71 1.21 -3.49
CA LYS A 131 -5.94 0.06 -2.62
C LYS A 131 -4.61 -0.32 -2.00
N PHE A 132 -4.19 0.46 -0.99
CA PHE A 132 -2.98 0.13 -0.26
C PHE A 132 -3.08 0.44 1.24
N ILE A 133 -2.29 -0.27 2.00
CA ILE A 133 -2.08 -0.08 3.43
C ILE A 133 -0.58 0.01 3.66
N VAL A 134 -0.14 0.98 4.44
CA VAL A 134 1.23 1.10 4.92
C VAL A 134 1.22 0.90 6.42
N GLY A 135 1.88 -0.13 6.91
CA GLY A 135 2.07 -0.36 8.34
C GLY A 135 3.48 -0.01 8.79
N ASP A 136 3.59 0.60 9.97
CA ASP A 136 4.84 0.82 10.72
C ASP A 136 5.99 1.42 9.89
N ARG A 137 5.70 2.44 9.09
CA ARG A 137 6.62 3.06 8.13
C ARG A 137 7.99 3.45 8.68
N ASP A 138 8.10 3.67 9.98
CA ASP A 138 9.34 4.07 10.65
C ASP A 138 10.04 2.92 11.39
N ASP A 139 9.51 1.71 11.35
CA ASP A 139 10.09 0.51 11.93
C ASP A 139 10.72 -0.37 10.84
N ALA A 140 12.05 -0.50 10.84
CA ALA A 140 12.76 -1.26 9.82
C ALA A 140 12.42 -2.76 9.82
N GLN A 141 11.98 -3.31 10.93
CA GLN A 141 11.67 -4.74 11.06
C GLN A 141 10.22 -5.08 10.74
N ASN A 142 9.31 -4.16 11.02
CA ASN A 142 7.86 -4.40 10.92
C ASN A 142 7.18 -3.63 9.78
N ALA A 143 7.90 -2.72 9.12
CA ALA A 143 7.33 -1.95 8.00
C ALA A 143 6.85 -2.85 6.87
N PHE A 144 5.62 -2.61 6.42
CA PHE A 144 5.07 -3.30 5.27
C PHE A 144 4.21 -2.38 4.40
N VAL A 145 4.09 -2.77 3.14
CA VAL A 145 3.07 -2.28 2.22
C VAL A 145 2.19 -3.46 1.82
N LEU A 146 0.88 -3.32 1.99
CA LEU A 146 -0.11 -4.21 1.42
C LEU A 146 -0.80 -3.47 0.27
N THR A 147 -0.83 -4.06 -0.91
CA THR A 147 -1.48 -3.49 -2.10
C THR A 147 -2.05 -4.59 -2.97
N GLY A 148 -2.71 -4.24 -4.07
CA GLY A 148 -3.28 -5.20 -5.00
C GLY A 148 -4.48 -4.64 -5.76
N SER A 149 -5.25 -5.54 -6.36
CA SER A 149 -6.43 -5.16 -7.13
C SER A 149 -7.73 -5.17 -6.32
N THR A 150 -7.76 -5.83 -5.15
CA THR A 150 -8.99 -5.99 -4.37
C THR A 150 -9.41 -4.71 -3.65
N ASN A 151 -10.69 -4.36 -3.74
CA ASN A 151 -11.30 -3.43 -2.77
C ASN A 151 -11.55 -4.16 -1.44
N PHE A 152 -11.70 -3.39 -0.36
CA PHE A 152 -11.97 -3.95 0.98
C PHE A 152 -13.47 -4.21 1.19
N THR A 153 -14.12 -4.78 0.18
CA THR A 153 -15.52 -5.15 0.20
C THR A 153 -15.68 -6.67 0.19
N THR A 154 -16.72 -7.17 0.84
CA THR A 154 -16.96 -8.60 0.95
C THR A 154 -17.04 -9.29 -0.41
N GLY A 155 -17.64 -8.67 -1.42
CA GLY A 155 -17.71 -9.20 -2.79
C GLY A 155 -16.33 -9.33 -3.42
N ASN A 156 -15.53 -8.24 -3.40
CA ASN A 156 -14.19 -8.25 -4.01
C ASN A 156 -13.22 -9.23 -3.32
N LEU A 157 -13.38 -9.42 -2.02
CA LEU A 157 -12.51 -10.31 -1.25
C LEU A 157 -12.86 -11.80 -1.40
N ASN A 158 -14.13 -12.12 -1.67
CA ASN A 158 -14.61 -13.50 -1.62
C ASN A 158 -14.96 -14.09 -2.99
N THR A 159 -15.36 -13.27 -3.96
CA THR A 159 -15.92 -13.77 -5.23
C THR A 159 -15.19 -13.29 -6.47
N ASP A 160 -14.62 -12.09 -6.44
CA ASP A 160 -13.97 -11.52 -7.62
C ASP A 160 -12.51 -12.03 -7.73
N PRO A 161 -12.02 -12.31 -8.96
CA PRO A 161 -10.61 -12.65 -9.17
C PRO A 161 -9.71 -11.44 -8.91
N ASN A 162 -9.13 -11.38 -7.74
CA ASN A 162 -8.25 -10.30 -7.29
C ASN A 162 -6.92 -10.85 -6.77
N ASN A 163 -5.97 -9.94 -6.57
CA ASN A 163 -4.70 -10.22 -5.90
C ASN A 163 -4.48 -9.30 -4.70
N VAL A 164 -3.67 -9.79 -3.77
CA VAL A 164 -3.10 -9.04 -2.65
C VAL A 164 -1.60 -9.29 -2.63
N ILE A 165 -0.81 -8.23 -2.58
CA ILE A 165 0.65 -8.29 -2.53
C ILE A 165 1.09 -7.63 -1.23
N ILE A 166 1.97 -8.31 -0.50
CA ILE A 166 2.57 -7.79 0.74
C ILE A 166 4.07 -7.66 0.49
N LEU A 167 4.60 -6.47 0.76
CA LEU A 167 6.01 -6.16 0.60
C LEU A 167 6.53 -5.65 1.94
N GLY A 168 7.42 -6.41 2.58
CA GLY A 168 8.05 -6.03 3.84
C GLY A 168 9.35 -5.28 3.57
N ASP A 169 9.27 -3.96 3.46
CA ASP A 169 10.43 -3.09 3.26
C ASP A 169 10.13 -1.66 3.70
N GLN A 170 10.97 -1.12 4.58
CA GLN A 170 10.80 0.22 5.13
C GLN A 170 10.95 1.32 4.06
N SER A 171 11.88 1.17 3.14
CA SER A 171 12.10 2.18 2.09
C SER A 171 10.89 2.29 1.16
N LEU A 172 10.29 1.14 0.83
CA LEU A 172 9.05 1.11 0.06
C LEU A 172 7.87 1.67 0.88
N ALA A 173 7.75 1.30 2.16
CA ALA A 173 6.71 1.83 3.04
C ALA A 173 6.76 3.36 3.12
N ARG A 174 7.96 3.94 3.28
CA ARG A 174 8.15 5.39 3.26
C ARG A 174 7.83 6.03 1.90
N ALA A 175 8.11 5.35 0.78
CA ALA A 175 7.71 5.85 -0.53
C ALA A 175 6.19 5.89 -0.69
N TYR A 176 5.48 4.86 -0.24
CA TYR A 176 4.02 4.87 -0.20
C TYR A 176 3.45 5.92 0.76
N THR A 177 4.16 6.20 1.86
CA THR A 177 3.77 7.29 2.78
C THR A 177 3.86 8.66 2.11
N LEU A 178 4.86 8.92 1.26
CA LEU A 178 4.93 10.18 0.49
C LEU A 178 3.70 10.36 -0.41
N GLU A 179 3.27 9.31 -1.09
CA GLU A 179 2.04 9.32 -1.89
C GLU A 179 0.80 9.55 -1.02
N PHE A 180 0.73 8.85 0.13
CA PHE A 180 -0.36 9.02 1.08
C PHE A 180 -0.44 10.46 1.59
N GLU A 181 0.66 11.02 2.05
CA GLU A 181 0.73 12.37 2.63
C GLU A 181 0.44 13.47 1.61
N GLU A 182 0.79 13.26 0.32
CA GLU A 182 0.38 14.17 -0.74
C GLU A 182 -1.15 14.20 -0.91
N MET A 183 -1.81 13.04 -0.83
CA MET A 183 -3.28 12.95 -0.86
C MET A 183 -3.94 13.36 0.47
N TRP A 184 -3.24 13.20 1.60
CA TRP A 184 -3.69 13.61 2.93
C TRP A 184 -3.60 15.12 3.14
N GLY A 185 -2.64 15.76 2.47
CA GLY A 185 -2.36 17.19 2.54
C GLY A 185 -1.48 17.63 3.71
N SER A 186 -1.12 16.70 4.60
CA SER A 186 -0.26 16.95 5.76
C SER A 186 0.59 15.73 6.12
N THR A 187 1.57 15.91 7.00
CA THR A 187 2.34 14.80 7.62
C THR A 187 1.80 14.39 8.98
N GLY A 188 0.80 15.11 9.48
CA GLY A 188 0.17 14.89 10.80
C GLY A 188 -0.96 13.89 10.79
N MET A 189 -1.60 13.74 11.95
CA MET A 189 -2.76 12.85 12.10
C MET A 189 -4.02 13.43 11.42
N GLU A 190 -4.18 14.73 11.38
CA GLU A 190 -5.33 15.36 10.75
C GLU A 190 -5.08 15.63 9.26
N PRO A 191 -6.08 15.39 8.39
CA PRO A 191 -5.97 15.75 6.98
C PRO A 191 -5.99 17.27 6.80
N ASP A 192 -5.31 17.74 5.75
CA ASP A 192 -5.43 19.12 5.29
C ASP A 192 -6.01 19.15 3.87
N PRO A 193 -7.34 19.23 3.74
CA PRO A 193 -8.01 19.21 2.43
C PRO A 193 -7.58 20.35 1.50
N ALA A 194 -7.08 21.47 2.05
CA ALA A 194 -6.63 22.61 1.25
C ALA A 194 -5.30 22.33 0.53
N ASN A 195 -4.47 21.47 1.09
CA ASN A 195 -3.18 21.09 0.53
C ASN A 195 -3.19 19.67 -0.10
N ALA A 196 -4.27 18.92 0.06
CA ALA A 196 -4.41 17.59 -0.50
C ALA A 196 -4.43 17.60 -2.03
N LYS A 197 -3.69 16.68 -2.65
CA LYS A 197 -3.58 16.56 -4.10
C LYS A 197 -4.00 15.18 -4.57
N PHE A 198 -4.86 15.13 -5.58
CA PHE A 198 -5.33 13.90 -6.20
C PHE A 198 -5.18 13.93 -7.72
N GLY A 199 -5.13 12.75 -8.33
CA GLY A 199 -5.10 12.62 -9.78
C GLY A 199 -3.92 13.38 -10.42
N ALA A 200 -4.22 14.17 -11.45
CA ALA A 200 -3.20 14.91 -12.21
C ALA A 200 -2.54 16.08 -11.43
N SER A 201 -3.06 16.46 -10.26
CA SER A 201 -2.45 17.49 -9.42
C SER A 201 -1.32 16.95 -8.53
N LYS A 202 -1.14 15.64 -8.45
CA LYS A 202 -0.03 15.01 -7.74
C LYS A 202 1.31 15.29 -8.42
N SER A 203 2.39 15.13 -7.68
CA SER A 203 3.76 15.32 -8.13
C SER A 203 4.46 13.97 -8.34
N ILE A 204 5.50 13.94 -9.16
CA ILE A 204 6.42 12.80 -9.23
C ILE A 204 7.45 12.99 -8.10
N ASN A 205 7.15 12.48 -6.92
CA ASN A 205 7.91 12.74 -5.69
C ASN A 205 8.43 11.46 -5.02
N THR A 206 8.17 10.29 -5.58
CA THR A 206 8.58 9.00 -4.99
C THR A 206 9.75 8.37 -5.73
N PRO A 207 10.67 7.67 -5.02
CA PRO A 207 11.65 6.80 -5.66
C PRO A 207 10.94 5.70 -6.45
N ARG A 208 11.51 5.35 -7.62
CA ARG A 208 10.88 4.35 -8.51
C ARG A 208 11.44 2.94 -8.37
N ARG A 209 12.66 2.77 -7.86
CA ARG A 209 13.37 1.48 -7.92
C ARG A 209 13.80 1.03 -6.55
N PHE A 210 13.48 -0.20 -6.23
CA PHE A 210 13.75 -0.85 -4.95
C PHE A 210 14.32 -2.24 -5.19
N LEU A 211 15.09 -2.74 -4.23
CA LEU A 211 15.53 -4.13 -4.16
C LEU A 211 14.98 -4.72 -2.86
N ILE A 212 13.97 -5.57 -2.95
CA ILE A 212 13.24 -6.14 -1.81
C ILE A 212 13.50 -7.64 -1.76
N GLY A 213 14.19 -8.10 -0.70
CA GLY A 213 14.55 -9.51 -0.59
C GLY A 213 15.33 -10.06 -1.79
N GLY A 214 16.11 -9.22 -2.47
CA GLY A 214 16.86 -9.58 -3.68
C GLY A 214 16.05 -9.46 -4.98
N SER A 215 14.76 -9.12 -4.91
CA SER A 215 13.90 -8.94 -6.09
C SER A 215 13.82 -7.47 -6.49
N PRO A 216 14.05 -7.12 -7.78
CA PRO A 216 13.86 -5.75 -8.26
C PRO A 216 12.35 -5.41 -8.30
N VAL A 217 12.01 -4.24 -7.77
CA VAL A 217 10.64 -3.72 -7.74
C VAL A 217 10.64 -2.30 -8.29
N GLU A 218 9.72 -2.01 -9.18
CA GLU A 218 9.47 -0.64 -9.64
C GLU A 218 8.10 -0.15 -9.15
N LEU A 219 8.04 1.12 -8.70
CA LEU A 219 6.87 1.77 -8.15
C LEU A 219 6.44 2.92 -9.07
N TYR A 220 5.15 2.95 -9.39
CA TYR A 220 4.54 4.01 -10.18
C TYR A 220 3.15 4.33 -9.64
N PHE A 221 2.86 5.61 -9.43
CA PHE A 221 1.53 6.10 -9.06
C PHE A 221 0.86 6.81 -10.22
N SER A 222 -0.27 6.29 -10.66
CA SER A 222 -1.07 6.90 -11.73
C SER A 222 -1.78 8.17 -11.23
N PRO A 223 -1.99 9.17 -12.09
CA PRO A 223 -1.62 9.25 -13.51
C PRO A 223 -0.25 9.89 -13.76
N THR A 224 0.39 10.48 -12.75
CA THR A 224 1.56 11.37 -12.92
C THR A 224 2.83 10.64 -13.29
N ASP A 225 3.03 9.39 -12.82
CA ASP A 225 4.28 8.64 -13.01
C ASP A 225 4.44 8.00 -14.40
N GLY A 226 3.51 8.21 -15.30
CA GLY A 226 3.56 7.62 -16.64
C GLY A 226 3.38 6.10 -16.65
N THR A 227 2.54 5.58 -15.75
CA THR A 227 2.27 4.15 -15.52
C THR A 227 2.00 3.37 -16.80
N THR A 228 1.20 3.92 -17.73
CA THR A 228 0.90 3.27 -19.00
C THR A 228 2.16 3.04 -19.84
N SER A 229 3.07 4.00 -19.88
CA SER A 229 4.32 3.87 -20.63
C SER A 229 5.32 2.93 -19.95
N ALA A 230 5.18 2.70 -18.65
CA ALA A 230 6.03 1.77 -17.90
C ALA A 230 5.61 0.30 -18.08
N ILE A 231 4.33 0.05 -18.40
CA ILE A 231 3.78 -1.30 -18.62
C ILE A 231 3.97 -1.77 -20.07
N LEU A 232 4.08 -0.85 -21.02
CA LEU A 232 4.27 -1.14 -22.47
C LEU A 232 5.74 -1.32 -22.82
#